data_84bfe14fd559c2790329fe93eab6a86f
#
_entry.id   84bfe14fd559c2790329fe93eab6a86f
#
_cell.length_a   1.000
_cell.length_b   1.000
_cell.length_c   1.000
_cell.angle_alpha   90.00
_cell.angle_beta   90.00
_cell.angle_gamma   90.00
#
_symmetry.space_group_name_H-M   'P 1'
#
loop_
_entity.id
_entity.type
_entity.pdbx_description
1 polymer ?
#
loop_
_entity_poly.entity_id
_entity_poly.type
_entity_poly.pdbx_seq_one_letter_code
_entity_poly.pdbx_strand_id
1 'polypeptide(L)'
;SRHFEVRSYRDGVVRIAKFERGILQYDTTEDTQEENGTYIAFEPDNTLFINYAFRSEFVETMLRNYTYLNTGLAIFYNGHRIISRNGLEDLLTDTMTTQPLYPIIHMKGEDIEIAFTHTNQQYGEEYHSFVNGQHTIQGGTHQSAFKEHIAKTIKEFFNKNFEYGDIRNGIVAAIAINIQEPQFESQTKIKLGSLTMEPGGGISVNKFVGDFVKNEVDNYLHKNPDIAEIILQKIQDNERDRKAIAGVTKLARERAKKANLHNRKLRDCRIHLNDAKGDNKEESSIFITEGDSASGSITKSRDVNTQAVFSLRGKPLNSFGLTKKVVYENEEFNLLQAALNIEDGIDGLRYNKVIVATDADVDGMHIRLLMITFFLQFFPELVKKGHVYILQTPLFRVRNRKKRIKKEVLKELTKDKDDKGDFITLYCYSEEERNKAIEKLSPDPEITRFKGLGEISPDEFKNFIGPDIRLEQVTLKKTDQVKELLEYYMGKNTMERQNFIINNLVIEEDKPEEDIVYTE
;
A
#
# COMPACT_ATOMS: atom_id res chain seq x y z
N SER A 1 -14.48 -23.83 -8.72
CA SER A 1 -13.83 -23.95 -10.06
C SER A 1 -14.81 -24.51 -11.06
N ARG A 2 -14.67 -24.08 -12.31
CA ARG A 2 -15.40 -24.66 -13.45
C ARG A 2 -14.91 -26.09 -13.70
N HIS A 3 -13.59 -26.24 -13.81
CA HIS A 3 -12.91 -27.52 -13.87
C HIS A 3 -11.94 -27.64 -12.72
N PHE A 4 -11.82 -28.84 -12.16
CA PHE A 4 -10.82 -29.18 -11.17
C PHE A 4 -10.38 -30.62 -11.39
N GLU A 5 -9.08 -30.83 -11.52
CA GLU A 5 -8.46 -32.14 -11.65
C GLU A 5 -7.38 -32.32 -10.58
N VAL A 6 -7.39 -33.43 -9.89
CA VAL A 6 -6.34 -33.84 -8.96
C VAL A 6 -5.84 -35.23 -9.33
N ARG A 7 -4.52 -35.40 -9.34
CA ARG A 7 -3.85 -36.70 -9.47
C ARG A 7 -2.91 -36.86 -8.29
N SER A 8 -3.07 -37.94 -7.56
CA SER A 8 -2.19 -38.30 -6.43
C SER A 8 -1.39 -39.53 -6.79
N TYR A 9 -0.09 -39.38 -6.86
CA TYR A 9 0.89 -40.42 -7.20
C TYR A 9 1.54 -40.91 -5.92
N ARG A 10 1.39 -42.20 -5.61
CA ARG A 10 1.98 -42.80 -4.43
C ARG A 10 2.27 -44.30 -4.66
N ASP A 11 3.51 -44.68 -4.39
CA ASP A 11 3.94 -46.07 -4.33
C ASP A 11 3.58 -46.88 -5.60
N GLY A 12 3.78 -46.26 -6.79
CA GLY A 12 3.51 -46.88 -8.08
C GLY A 12 2.04 -46.89 -8.53
N VAL A 13 1.19 -46.15 -7.81
CA VAL A 13 -0.22 -46.03 -8.13
C VAL A 13 -0.59 -44.55 -8.27
N VAL A 14 -1.44 -44.22 -9.25
CA VAL A 14 -2.04 -42.88 -9.39
C VAL A 14 -3.56 -42.96 -9.21
N ARG A 15 -4.12 -42.12 -8.35
CA ARG A 15 -5.56 -41.88 -8.28
C ARG A 15 -5.88 -40.54 -8.94
N ILE A 16 -6.82 -40.56 -9.89
CA ILE A 16 -7.22 -39.42 -10.70
C ILE A 16 -8.68 -39.10 -10.39
N ALA A 17 -8.95 -37.88 -9.95
CA ALA A 17 -10.32 -37.40 -9.76
C ALA A 17 -10.51 -36.08 -10.52
N LYS A 18 -11.64 -35.98 -11.26
CA LYS A 18 -12.03 -34.78 -12.03
C LYS A 18 -13.40 -34.31 -11.61
N PHE A 19 -13.53 -33.02 -11.48
CA PHE A 19 -14.77 -32.38 -11.03
C PHE A 19 -15.16 -31.26 -11.99
N GLU A 20 -16.46 -31.10 -12.20
CA GLU A 20 -17.05 -29.92 -12.83
C GLU A 20 -17.99 -29.23 -11.85
N ARG A 21 -17.71 -27.95 -11.54
CA ARG A 21 -18.49 -27.15 -10.59
C ARG A 21 -18.76 -27.86 -9.26
N GLY A 22 -17.76 -28.57 -8.76
CA GLY A 22 -17.82 -29.31 -7.50
C GLY A 22 -18.45 -30.71 -7.60
N ILE A 23 -18.95 -31.10 -8.77
CA ILE A 23 -19.56 -32.43 -9.00
C ILE A 23 -18.49 -33.36 -9.56
N LEU A 24 -18.25 -34.49 -8.89
CA LEU A 24 -17.33 -35.53 -9.34
C LEU A 24 -17.80 -36.12 -10.68
N GLN A 25 -16.96 -36.06 -11.70
CA GLN A 25 -17.22 -36.58 -13.04
C GLN A 25 -16.45 -37.88 -13.33
N TYR A 26 -15.25 -37.99 -12.73
CA TYR A 26 -14.35 -39.10 -13.01
C TYR A 26 -13.51 -39.42 -11.78
N ASP A 27 -13.39 -40.69 -11.42
CA ASP A 27 -12.54 -41.20 -10.34
C ASP A 27 -12.01 -42.57 -10.76
N THR A 28 -10.69 -42.70 -10.90
CA THR A 28 -10.02 -43.95 -11.25
C THR A 28 -8.71 -44.11 -10.52
N THR A 29 -8.24 -45.36 -10.46
CA THR A 29 -6.92 -45.72 -9.92
C THR A 29 -6.20 -46.58 -10.95
N GLU A 30 -4.96 -46.21 -11.26
CA GLU A 30 -4.13 -46.85 -12.30
C GLU A 30 -2.71 -47.05 -11.81
N ASP A 31 -2.00 -48.06 -12.36
CA ASP A 31 -0.58 -48.22 -12.11
C ASP A 31 0.24 -47.15 -12.84
N THR A 32 1.34 -46.67 -12.23
CA THR A 32 2.17 -45.63 -12.79
C THR A 32 3.65 -45.85 -12.51
N GLN A 33 4.50 -45.27 -13.36
CA GLN A 33 5.97 -45.22 -13.17
C GLN A 33 6.42 -43.84 -12.66
N GLU A 34 5.47 -42.87 -12.50
CA GLU A 34 5.79 -41.53 -12.01
C GLU A 34 6.18 -41.57 -10.54
N GLU A 35 7.04 -40.62 -10.15
CA GLU A 35 7.44 -40.46 -8.74
C GLU A 35 6.27 -40.00 -7.86
N ASN A 36 6.39 -40.24 -6.57
CA ASN A 36 5.39 -39.79 -5.59
C ASN A 36 5.19 -38.28 -5.67
N GLY A 37 3.94 -37.83 -5.79
CA GLY A 37 3.64 -36.44 -5.95
C GLY A 37 2.15 -36.14 -6.12
N THR A 38 1.82 -34.88 -6.30
CA THR A 38 0.44 -34.44 -6.53
C THR A 38 0.40 -33.48 -7.71
N TYR A 39 -0.50 -33.71 -8.63
CA TYR A 39 -0.85 -32.80 -9.72
C TYR A 39 -2.21 -32.17 -9.45
N ILE A 40 -2.32 -30.87 -9.58
CA ILE A 40 -3.58 -30.14 -9.48
C ILE A 40 -3.70 -29.20 -10.66
N ALA A 41 -4.86 -29.23 -11.34
CA ALA A 41 -5.24 -28.27 -12.35
C ALA A 41 -6.64 -27.74 -12.06
N PHE A 42 -6.85 -26.46 -12.19
CA PHE A 42 -8.18 -25.88 -12.00
C PHE A 42 -8.39 -24.64 -12.88
N GLU A 43 -9.65 -24.41 -13.21
CA GLU A 43 -10.13 -23.20 -13.89
C GLU A 43 -11.21 -22.56 -13.02
N PRO A 44 -11.05 -21.29 -12.62
CA PRO A 44 -12.10 -20.57 -11.89
C PRO A 44 -13.41 -20.49 -12.68
N ASP A 45 -14.54 -20.52 -11.98
CA ASP A 45 -15.84 -20.40 -12.63
C ASP A 45 -16.16 -18.92 -12.90
N ASN A 46 -16.24 -18.55 -14.17
CA ASN A 46 -16.51 -17.19 -14.63
C ASN A 46 -17.94 -16.71 -14.32
N THR A 47 -18.84 -17.59 -13.90
CA THR A 47 -20.17 -17.19 -13.41
C THR A 47 -20.12 -16.67 -11.97
N LEU A 48 -19.08 -17.06 -11.20
CA LEU A 48 -18.84 -16.62 -9.82
C LEU A 48 -17.77 -15.53 -9.76
N PHE A 49 -16.74 -15.63 -10.60
CA PHE A 49 -15.61 -14.71 -10.66
C PHE A 49 -15.60 -13.99 -12.00
N ILE A 50 -16.30 -12.87 -12.08
CA ILE A 50 -16.40 -12.07 -13.31
C ILE A 50 -15.07 -11.36 -13.56
N ASN A 51 -14.53 -11.50 -14.80
CA ASN A 51 -13.27 -10.85 -15.21
C ASN A 51 -12.06 -11.19 -14.32
N TYR A 52 -11.99 -12.41 -13.80
CA TYR A 52 -10.82 -12.83 -13.05
C TYR A 52 -9.56 -12.88 -13.92
N ALA A 53 -8.42 -12.53 -13.31
CA ALA A 53 -7.10 -12.73 -13.87
C ALA A 53 -6.10 -13.02 -12.76
N PHE A 54 -5.22 -14.01 -12.97
CA PHE A 54 -4.09 -14.24 -12.08
C PHE A 54 -3.03 -13.17 -12.33
N ARG A 55 -2.72 -12.39 -11.30
CA ARG A 55 -1.64 -11.40 -11.37
C ARG A 55 -0.35 -12.06 -10.93
N SER A 56 0.62 -12.14 -11.85
CA SER A 56 1.92 -12.77 -11.59
C SER A 56 2.62 -12.20 -10.36
N GLU A 57 2.50 -10.91 -10.10
CA GLU A 57 3.09 -10.23 -8.94
C GLU A 57 2.63 -10.85 -7.60
N PHE A 58 1.34 -11.12 -7.46
CA PHE A 58 0.81 -11.73 -6.22
C PHE A 58 1.21 -13.20 -6.09
N VAL A 59 1.16 -13.94 -7.20
CA VAL A 59 1.54 -15.35 -7.22
C VAL A 59 3.03 -15.48 -6.88
N GLU A 60 3.89 -14.71 -7.54
CA GLU A 60 5.33 -14.74 -7.32
C GLU A 60 5.70 -14.36 -5.88
N THR A 61 5.09 -13.31 -5.33
CA THR A 61 5.31 -12.89 -3.93
C THR A 61 4.94 -14.01 -2.96
N MET A 62 3.81 -14.70 -3.17
CA MET A 62 3.40 -15.82 -2.33
C MET A 62 4.37 -16.98 -2.44
N LEU A 63 4.78 -17.36 -3.65
CA LEU A 63 5.72 -18.44 -3.88
C LEU A 63 7.10 -18.16 -3.26
N ARG A 64 7.60 -16.93 -3.38
CA ARG A 64 8.82 -16.49 -2.70
C ARG A 64 8.72 -16.61 -1.18
N ASN A 65 7.61 -16.19 -0.58
CA ASN A 65 7.38 -16.35 0.86
C ASN A 65 7.48 -17.82 1.28
N TYR A 66 6.90 -18.75 0.51
CA TYR A 66 7.05 -20.19 0.79
C TYR A 66 8.50 -20.66 0.73
N THR A 67 9.31 -20.16 -0.20
CA THR A 67 10.73 -20.54 -0.27
C THR A 67 11.56 -19.95 0.86
N TYR A 68 11.26 -18.73 1.33
CA TYR A 68 11.92 -18.13 2.50
C TYR A 68 11.61 -18.90 3.80
N LEU A 69 10.38 -19.37 3.94
CA LEU A 69 9.97 -20.13 5.14
C LEU A 69 10.40 -21.60 5.11
N ASN A 70 10.76 -22.13 3.94
CA ASN A 70 11.19 -23.50 3.73
C ASN A 70 12.50 -23.51 2.95
N THR A 71 13.61 -23.32 3.67
CA THR A 71 14.96 -23.30 3.05
C THR A 71 15.24 -24.57 2.24
N GLY A 72 15.70 -24.38 1.00
CA GLY A 72 15.97 -25.49 0.09
C GLY A 72 14.77 -25.94 -0.75
N LEU A 73 13.56 -25.51 -0.44
CA LEU A 73 12.38 -25.75 -1.29
C LEU A 73 12.57 -25.04 -2.63
N ALA A 74 12.54 -25.81 -3.73
CA ALA A 74 12.58 -25.28 -5.08
C ALA A 74 11.17 -25.24 -5.68
N ILE A 75 10.71 -24.07 -6.05
CA ILE A 75 9.42 -23.85 -6.73
C ILE A 75 9.72 -23.39 -8.16
N PHE A 76 9.02 -23.97 -9.13
CA PHE A 76 9.09 -23.53 -10.52
C PHE A 76 7.81 -22.78 -10.89
N TYR A 77 7.95 -21.53 -11.29
CA TYR A 77 6.85 -20.69 -11.73
C TYR A 77 7.09 -20.23 -13.17
N ASN A 78 6.22 -20.64 -14.07
CA ASN A 78 6.36 -20.37 -15.52
C ASN A 78 7.77 -20.70 -16.08
N GLY A 79 8.36 -21.82 -15.62
CA GLY A 79 9.70 -22.25 -16.03
C GLY A 79 10.86 -21.60 -15.28
N HIS A 80 10.62 -20.59 -14.43
CA HIS A 80 11.63 -19.95 -13.60
C HIS A 80 11.71 -20.61 -12.23
N ARG A 81 12.91 -20.96 -11.80
CA ARG A 81 13.17 -21.55 -10.49
C ARG A 81 13.26 -20.48 -9.41
N ILE A 82 12.48 -20.64 -8.36
CA ILE A 82 12.51 -19.83 -7.14
C ILE A 82 13.00 -20.72 -6.00
N ILE A 83 14.01 -20.29 -5.28
CA ILE A 83 14.59 -21.01 -4.15
C ILE A 83 15.24 -20.01 -3.20
N SER A 84 15.14 -20.25 -1.89
CA SER A 84 15.89 -19.53 -0.85
C SER A 84 16.84 -20.52 -0.16
N ARG A 85 18.04 -20.04 0.19
CA ARG A 85 19.04 -20.81 0.94
C ARG A 85 19.18 -20.35 2.38
N ASN A 86 18.93 -19.06 2.62
CA ASN A 86 19.15 -18.42 3.92
C ASN A 86 17.84 -17.97 4.59
N GLY A 87 16.67 -18.43 4.11
CA GLY A 87 15.39 -18.20 4.77
C GLY A 87 15.02 -16.73 4.93
N LEU A 88 14.74 -16.30 6.17
CA LEU A 88 14.33 -14.91 6.44
C LEU A 88 15.43 -13.87 6.16
N GLU A 89 16.71 -14.25 6.12
CA GLU A 89 17.80 -13.38 5.68
C GLU A 89 17.63 -13.02 4.19
N ASP A 90 17.34 -14.01 3.34
CA ASP A 90 17.06 -13.79 1.92
C ASP A 90 15.81 -12.95 1.73
N LEU A 91 14.76 -13.15 2.55
CA LEU A 91 13.56 -12.32 2.53
C LEU A 91 13.91 -10.85 2.74
N LEU A 92 14.67 -10.52 3.78
CA LEU A 92 15.06 -9.14 4.04
C LEU A 92 15.96 -8.59 2.94
N THR A 93 16.96 -9.36 2.49
CA THR A 93 17.83 -8.98 1.38
C THR A 93 17.03 -8.68 0.12
N ASP A 94 15.98 -9.46 -0.12
CA ASP A 94 15.13 -9.34 -1.30
C ASP A 94 14.09 -8.22 -1.21
N THR A 95 13.64 -7.84 -0.04
CA THR A 95 12.57 -6.84 0.15
C THR A 95 13.08 -5.45 0.52
N MET A 96 14.27 -5.36 1.15
CA MET A 96 14.83 -4.07 1.56
C MET A 96 15.14 -3.18 0.35
N THR A 97 14.69 -1.93 0.45
CA THR A 97 14.98 -0.87 -0.53
C THR A 97 16.16 0.02 -0.14
N THR A 98 16.67 -0.14 1.07
CA THR A 98 17.78 0.64 1.64
C THR A 98 18.91 -0.29 2.09
N GLN A 99 20.14 0.20 2.07
CA GLN A 99 21.29 -0.58 2.52
C GLN A 99 21.24 -0.81 4.04
N PRO A 100 21.55 -2.03 4.51
CA PRO A 100 21.67 -2.32 5.92
C PRO A 100 22.91 -1.62 6.52
N LEU A 101 22.81 -1.19 7.76
CA LEU A 101 23.94 -0.59 8.50
C LEU A 101 24.98 -1.63 8.91
N TYR A 102 24.56 -2.86 9.11
CA TYR A 102 25.37 -4.02 9.46
C TYR A 102 24.73 -5.26 8.84
N PRO A 103 25.48 -6.39 8.71
CA PRO A 103 24.94 -7.64 8.18
C PRO A 103 23.66 -8.04 8.89
N ILE A 104 22.71 -8.59 8.16
CA ILE A 104 21.46 -9.06 8.71
C ILE A 104 21.75 -10.10 9.79
N ILE A 105 21.26 -9.86 11.00
CA ILE A 105 21.35 -10.80 12.12
C ILE A 105 20.24 -11.82 11.92
N HIS A 106 20.62 -13.08 11.69
CA HIS A 106 19.70 -14.18 11.44
C HIS A 106 19.86 -15.28 12.49
N MET A 107 18.78 -15.68 13.11
CA MET A 107 18.71 -16.62 14.22
C MET A 107 17.56 -17.58 14.02
N LYS A 108 17.84 -18.87 14.27
CA LYS A 108 16.86 -19.95 14.10
C LYS A 108 16.86 -20.86 15.32
N GLY A 109 15.66 -21.10 15.86
CA GLY A 109 15.40 -22.05 16.93
C GLY A 109 14.32 -23.04 16.55
N GLU A 110 13.88 -23.84 17.52
CA GLU A 110 12.72 -24.70 17.36
C GLU A 110 11.46 -23.83 17.32
N ASP A 111 10.66 -23.97 16.26
CA ASP A 111 9.41 -23.24 16.02
C ASP A 111 9.54 -21.70 15.96
N ILE A 112 10.76 -21.16 15.81
CA ILE A 112 10.98 -19.72 15.67
C ILE A 112 12.19 -19.44 14.78
N GLU A 113 12.02 -18.47 13.89
CA GLU A 113 13.10 -17.90 13.08
C GLU A 113 12.94 -16.37 13.08
N ILE A 114 14.02 -15.65 13.29
CA ILE A 114 14.05 -14.18 13.23
C ILE A 114 15.22 -13.71 12.38
N ALA A 115 15.01 -12.63 11.65
CA ALA A 115 16.08 -11.91 10.98
C ALA A 115 15.84 -10.40 11.15
N PHE A 116 16.90 -9.62 11.39
CA PHE A 116 16.76 -8.17 11.49
C PHE A 116 18.07 -7.44 11.20
N THR A 117 17.93 -6.18 10.82
CA THR A 117 19.00 -5.20 10.71
C THR A 117 18.43 -3.80 10.95
N HIS A 118 19.30 -2.79 11.06
CA HIS A 118 18.91 -1.39 10.96
C HIS A 118 19.35 -0.80 9.62
N THR A 119 18.63 0.19 9.17
CA THR A 119 18.94 0.93 7.95
C THR A 119 19.17 2.40 8.25
N ASN A 120 19.80 3.12 7.29
CA ASN A 120 19.92 4.57 7.37
C ASN A 120 18.59 5.30 7.13
N GLN A 121 17.51 4.58 6.92
CA GLN A 121 16.21 5.20 6.83
C GLN A 121 15.93 5.97 8.12
N GLN A 122 15.66 7.25 7.97
CA GLN A 122 15.67 8.18 9.09
C GLN A 122 14.49 7.95 10.05
N TYR A 123 13.40 7.30 9.56
CA TYR A 123 12.18 7.07 10.34
C TYR A 123 11.44 5.83 9.87
N GLY A 124 10.82 5.13 10.82
CA GLY A 124 9.94 4.00 10.56
C GLY A 124 10.51 2.67 11.04
N GLU A 125 9.64 1.70 11.12
CA GLU A 125 9.90 0.30 11.47
C GLU A 125 9.27 -0.57 10.39
N GLU A 126 9.99 -1.57 9.88
CA GLU A 126 9.46 -2.50 8.88
C GLU A 126 9.48 -3.93 9.43
N TYR A 127 8.34 -4.61 9.34
CA TYR A 127 8.20 -5.96 9.86
C TYR A 127 7.49 -6.87 8.89
N HIS A 128 8.10 -8.03 8.65
CA HIS A 128 7.49 -9.16 7.95
C HIS A 128 7.21 -10.26 8.96
N SER A 129 5.97 -10.70 9.09
CA SER A 129 5.63 -11.68 10.11
C SER A 129 4.83 -12.85 9.55
N PHE A 130 5.13 -14.05 10.06
CA PHE A 130 4.57 -15.30 9.57
C PHE A 130 4.20 -16.23 10.72
N VAL A 131 3.12 -16.99 10.52
CA VAL A 131 2.67 -18.05 11.43
C VAL A 131 2.30 -19.27 10.61
N ASN A 132 2.95 -20.41 10.88
CA ASN A 132 2.71 -21.68 10.17
C ASN A 132 2.73 -21.52 8.63
N GLY A 133 3.66 -20.73 8.11
CA GLY A 133 3.77 -20.43 6.69
C GLY A 133 2.81 -19.37 6.15
N GLN A 134 1.86 -18.88 6.98
CA GLN A 134 0.93 -17.83 6.59
C GLN A 134 1.50 -16.44 6.85
N HIS A 135 1.53 -15.57 5.84
CA HIS A 135 1.94 -14.18 5.98
C HIS A 135 0.89 -13.37 6.74
N THR A 136 1.27 -12.85 7.91
CA THR A 136 0.41 -12.02 8.77
C THR A 136 0.69 -10.54 8.51
N ILE A 137 0.09 -9.98 7.47
CA ILE A 137 0.36 -8.60 7.00
C ILE A 137 0.06 -7.56 8.09
N GLN A 138 -0.93 -7.81 8.93
CA GLN A 138 -1.29 -6.94 10.07
C GLN A 138 -0.58 -7.33 11.36
N GLY A 139 0.38 -8.25 11.30
CA GLY A 139 1.14 -8.71 12.46
C GLY A 139 0.35 -9.63 13.39
N GLY A 140 0.37 -9.30 14.67
CA GLY A 140 -0.30 -10.07 15.73
C GLY A 140 0.57 -10.17 16.98
N THR A 141 0.20 -11.10 17.88
CA THR A 141 0.83 -11.27 19.19
C THR A 141 2.33 -11.56 19.10
N HIS A 142 2.77 -12.36 18.14
CA HIS A 142 4.19 -12.71 17.90
C HIS A 142 5.03 -11.50 17.45
N GLN A 143 4.50 -10.70 16.52
CA GLN A 143 5.20 -9.48 16.08
C GLN A 143 5.26 -8.45 17.19
N SER A 144 4.19 -8.30 17.97
CA SER A 144 4.16 -7.40 19.13
C SER A 144 5.17 -7.83 20.19
N ALA A 145 5.25 -9.13 20.47
CA ALA A 145 6.25 -9.70 21.37
C ALA A 145 7.68 -9.43 20.86
N PHE A 146 7.94 -9.64 19.58
CA PHE A 146 9.24 -9.35 18.99
C PHE A 146 9.62 -7.87 19.13
N LYS A 147 8.72 -6.95 18.79
CA LYS A 147 8.94 -5.49 18.94
C LYS A 147 9.28 -5.08 20.36
N GLU A 148 8.63 -5.66 21.34
CA GLU A 148 8.86 -5.38 22.75
C GLU A 148 10.22 -5.92 23.20
N HIS A 149 10.45 -7.21 22.95
CA HIS A 149 11.62 -7.90 23.50
C HIS A 149 12.93 -7.53 22.80
N ILE A 150 12.93 -7.24 21.48
CA ILE A 150 14.14 -6.74 20.81
C ILE A 150 14.60 -5.41 21.40
N ALA A 151 13.66 -4.50 21.64
CA ALA A 151 13.99 -3.21 22.24
C ALA A 151 14.45 -3.36 23.71
N LYS A 152 13.78 -4.23 24.48
CA LYS A 152 14.13 -4.52 25.86
C LYS A 152 15.52 -5.14 25.98
N THR A 153 15.82 -6.15 25.17
CA THR A 153 17.12 -6.85 25.18
C THR A 153 18.27 -5.90 24.83
N ILE A 154 18.14 -5.11 23.77
CA ILE A 154 19.16 -4.14 23.36
C ILE A 154 19.36 -3.07 24.46
N LYS A 155 18.28 -2.58 25.07
CA LYS A 155 18.34 -1.64 26.19
C LYS A 155 19.09 -2.22 27.40
N GLU A 156 18.77 -3.47 27.77
CA GLU A 156 19.42 -4.19 28.89
C GLU A 156 20.90 -4.43 28.58
N PHE A 157 21.23 -4.85 27.35
CA PHE A 157 22.60 -5.08 26.91
C PHE A 157 23.50 -3.85 27.09
N PHE A 158 23.05 -2.67 26.65
CA PHE A 158 23.83 -1.43 26.80
C PHE A 158 23.73 -0.82 28.21
N ASN A 159 22.85 -1.31 29.07
CA ASN A 159 22.59 -0.76 30.41
C ASN A 159 22.38 0.78 30.38
N LYS A 160 21.66 1.28 29.38
CA LYS A 160 21.33 2.69 29.16
C LYS A 160 19.82 2.89 29.07
N ASN A 161 19.34 4.03 29.58
CA ASN A 161 17.89 4.30 29.59
C ASN A 161 17.39 4.87 28.26
N PHE A 162 17.59 4.10 27.19
CA PHE A 162 17.01 4.43 25.88
C PHE A 162 15.50 4.24 25.86
N GLU A 163 14.79 5.03 25.04
CA GLU A 163 13.40 4.77 24.71
C GLU A 163 13.31 3.66 23.66
N TYR A 164 12.30 2.79 23.77
CA TYR A 164 12.11 1.66 22.85
C TYR A 164 11.93 2.11 21.39
N GLY A 165 11.30 3.28 21.19
CA GLY A 165 11.16 3.89 19.86
C GLY A 165 12.51 4.24 19.21
N ASP A 166 13.47 4.76 20.01
CA ASP A 166 14.81 5.09 19.50
C ASP A 166 15.58 3.83 19.08
N ILE A 167 15.38 2.71 19.80
CA ILE A 167 15.99 1.43 19.47
C ILE A 167 15.41 0.84 18.19
N ARG A 168 14.08 0.91 18.01
CA ARG A 168 13.41 0.32 16.85
C ARG A 168 13.42 1.20 15.60
N ASN A 169 13.70 2.48 15.73
CA ASN A 169 13.67 3.39 14.59
C ASN A 169 14.72 3.02 13.52
N GLY A 170 14.26 2.72 12.33
CA GLY A 170 15.08 2.24 11.22
C GLY A 170 15.28 0.72 11.18
N ILE A 171 14.62 -0.06 12.06
CA ILE A 171 14.68 -1.51 12.03
C ILE A 171 13.91 -2.08 10.84
N VAL A 172 14.51 -3.08 10.20
CA VAL A 172 13.84 -3.95 9.22
C VAL A 172 13.99 -5.37 9.76
N ALA A 173 12.88 -6.05 9.98
CA ALA A 173 12.87 -7.34 10.64
C ALA A 173 11.85 -8.31 10.06
N ALA A 174 12.16 -9.61 10.17
CA ALA A 174 11.25 -10.69 9.87
C ALA A 174 11.16 -11.66 11.05
N ILE A 175 9.97 -12.17 11.33
CA ILE A 175 9.72 -13.20 12.33
C ILE A 175 8.79 -14.26 11.77
N ALA A 176 9.13 -15.53 11.93
CA ALA A 176 8.29 -16.67 11.64
C ALA A 176 8.20 -17.56 12.89
N ILE A 177 7.00 -17.99 13.25
CA ILE A 177 6.76 -18.95 14.32
C ILE A 177 5.85 -20.08 13.83
N ASN A 178 6.01 -21.27 14.44
CA ASN A 178 5.08 -22.35 14.33
C ASN A 178 4.32 -22.50 15.66
N ILE A 179 3.01 -22.60 15.59
CA ILE A 179 2.11 -22.62 16.75
C ILE A 179 1.04 -23.68 16.54
N GLN A 180 0.64 -24.37 17.59
CA GLN A 180 -0.43 -25.37 17.49
C GLN A 180 -1.80 -24.66 17.43
N GLU A 181 -2.62 -25.05 16.45
CA GLU A 181 -3.98 -24.52 16.24
C GLU A 181 -4.09 -22.99 16.35
N PRO A 182 -3.39 -22.23 15.49
CA PRO A 182 -3.36 -20.78 15.58
C PRO A 182 -4.76 -20.16 15.41
N GLN A 183 -5.10 -19.23 16.28
CA GLN A 183 -6.30 -18.42 16.16
C GLN A 183 -5.96 -17.07 15.53
N PHE A 184 -6.69 -16.73 14.48
CA PHE A 184 -6.53 -15.45 13.77
C PHE A 184 -7.75 -14.56 14.04
N GLU A 185 -7.57 -13.24 14.00
CA GLU A 185 -8.67 -12.29 14.22
C GLU A 185 -9.71 -12.29 13.07
N SER A 186 -9.34 -12.81 11.90
CA SER A 186 -10.22 -12.88 10.72
C SER A 186 -9.97 -14.15 9.90
N GLN A 187 -10.95 -14.51 9.06
CA GLN A 187 -10.85 -15.62 8.12
C GLN A 187 -9.72 -15.46 7.10
N THR A 188 -9.30 -14.24 6.81
CA THR A 188 -8.18 -13.93 5.90
C THR A 188 -6.82 -14.25 6.51
N LYS A 189 -6.75 -14.56 7.82
CA LYS A 189 -5.54 -14.96 8.56
C LYS A 189 -4.40 -13.94 8.50
N ILE A 190 -4.73 -12.67 8.39
CA ILE A 190 -3.75 -11.59 8.25
C ILE A 190 -3.19 -11.09 9.59
N LYS A 191 -3.79 -11.49 10.72
CA LYS A 191 -3.37 -11.09 12.07
C LYS A 191 -3.54 -12.22 13.07
N LEU A 192 -2.45 -12.58 13.78
CA LEU A 192 -2.49 -13.60 14.83
C LEU A 192 -3.11 -13.06 16.11
N GLY A 193 -4.11 -13.77 16.62
CA GLY A 193 -4.78 -13.48 17.90
C GLY A 193 -4.38 -14.39 19.05
N SER A 194 -3.77 -15.58 18.78
CA SER A 194 -3.39 -16.54 19.83
C SER A 194 -2.48 -15.90 20.88
N LEU A 195 -2.78 -16.16 22.15
CA LEU A 195 -1.97 -15.68 23.29
C LEU A 195 -0.96 -16.74 23.77
N THR A 196 -1.19 -18.02 23.48
CA THR A 196 -0.36 -19.16 23.90
C THR A 196 0.10 -19.96 22.68
N MET A 197 1.21 -20.72 22.82
CA MET A 197 1.78 -21.56 21.77
C MET A 197 0.95 -22.84 21.53
N GLU A 198 0.14 -23.25 22.51
CA GLU A 198 -0.70 -24.44 22.48
C GLU A 198 -2.15 -24.10 22.82
N PRO A 199 -3.12 -24.80 22.25
CA PRO A 199 -4.51 -24.62 22.61
C PRO A 199 -4.75 -25.03 24.07
N GLY A 200 -5.49 -24.19 24.81
CA GLY A 200 -5.85 -24.48 26.20
C GLY A 200 -4.82 -24.14 27.27
N GLY A 201 -3.68 -23.54 26.92
CA GLY A 201 -2.66 -23.08 27.88
C GLY A 201 -1.22 -23.22 27.41
N GLY A 202 -0.29 -23.42 28.35
CA GLY A 202 1.13 -23.54 28.04
C GLY A 202 1.88 -22.20 28.07
N ILE A 203 3.01 -22.15 27.38
CA ILE A 203 3.83 -20.93 27.32
C ILE A 203 3.12 -19.86 26.47
N SER A 204 3.12 -18.62 26.96
CA SER A 204 2.56 -17.53 26.16
C SER A 204 3.47 -17.20 24.95
N VAL A 205 2.87 -16.76 23.84
CA VAL A 205 3.60 -16.30 22.64
C VAL A 205 4.59 -15.19 23.02
N ASN A 206 4.19 -14.27 23.90
CA ASN A 206 5.05 -13.19 24.37
C ASN A 206 6.29 -13.74 25.09
N LYS A 207 6.13 -14.70 25.98
CA LYS A 207 7.26 -15.31 26.71
C LYS A 207 8.13 -16.16 25.78
N PHE A 208 7.53 -16.96 24.90
CA PHE A 208 8.28 -17.81 23.95
C PHE A 208 9.20 -16.98 23.06
N VAL A 209 8.65 -15.96 22.40
CA VAL A 209 9.42 -15.04 21.55
C VAL A 209 10.42 -14.25 22.40
N GLY A 210 10.02 -13.80 23.58
CA GLY A 210 10.86 -13.00 24.48
C GLY A 210 12.09 -13.73 24.97
N ASP A 211 11.93 -14.96 25.42
CA ASP A 211 13.04 -15.80 25.91
C ASP A 211 14.03 -16.10 24.78
N PHE A 212 13.55 -16.40 23.58
CA PHE A 212 14.39 -16.62 22.40
C PHE A 212 15.18 -15.36 22.02
N VAL A 213 14.48 -14.23 21.85
CA VAL A 213 15.10 -12.95 21.49
C VAL A 213 16.15 -12.55 22.51
N LYS A 214 15.80 -12.66 23.81
CA LYS A 214 16.73 -12.29 24.89
C LYS A 214 18.01 -13.11 24.82
N ASN A 215 17.90 -14.43 24.72
CA ASN A 215 19.06 -15.32 24.76
C ASN A 215 19.93 -15.18 23.51
N GLU A 216 19.31 -15.21 22.34
CA GLU A 216 20.06 -15.23 21.08
C GLU A 216 20.66 -13.86 20.73
N VAL A 217 19.89 -12.77 20.91
CA VAL A 217 20.38 -11.42 20.57
C VAL A 217 21.45 -10.97 21.57
N ASP A 218 21.28 -11.20 22.88
CA ASP A 218 22.28 -10.86 23.88
C ASP A 218 23.60 -11.59 23.61
N ASN A 219 23.54 -12.90 23.37
CA ASN A 219 24.70 -13.71 23.01
C ASN A 219 25.38 -13.22 21.71
N TYR A 220 24.59 -12.86 20.70
CA TYR A 220 25.11 -12.37 19.43
C TYR A 220 25.85 -11.06 19.60
N LEU A 221 25.29 -10.11 20.34
CA LEU A 221 25.91 -8.80 20.57
C LEU A 221 27.21 -8.91 21.36
N HIS A 222 27.28 -9.82 22.34
CA HIS A 222 28.52 -10.10 23.05
C HIS A 222 29.63 -10.69 22.17
N LYS A 223 29.26 -11.50 21.18
CA LYS A 223 30.21 -12.09 20.22
C LYS A 223 30.63 -11.12 19.11
N ASN A 224 29.85 -10.09 18.84
CA ASN A 224 30.04 -9.15 17.73
C ASN A 224 30.05 -7.69 18.22
N PRO A 225 31.09 -7.27 18.95
CA PRO A 225 31.16 -5.93 19.56
C PRO A 225 31.11 -4.81 18.49
N ASP A 226 31.67 -5.02 17.31
CA ASP A 226 31.64 -4.04 16.22
C ASP A 226 30.20 -3.75 15.76
N ILE A 227 29.37 -4.79 15.66
CA ILE A 227 27.95 -4.63 15.32
C ILE A 227 27.20 -3.94 16.44
N ALA A 228 27.50 -4.31 17.71
CA ALA A 228 26.92 -3.65 18.87
C ALA A 228 27.23 -2.14 18.89
N GLU A 229 28.46 -1.74 18.54
CA GLU A 229 28.85 -0.32 18.44
C GLU A 229 28.05 0.42 17.37
N ILE A 230 27.84 -0.19 16.18
CA ILE A 230 27.03 0.40 15.11
C ILE A 230 25.58 0.58 15.57
N ILE A 231 25.01 -0.41 16.26
CA ILE A 231 23.65 -0.33 16.84
C ILE A 231 23.58 0.78 17.87
N LEU A 232 24.57 0.88 18.77
CA LEU A 232 24.64 1.93 19.79
C LEU A 232 24.66 3.33 19.16
N GLN A 233 25.51 3.52 18.15
CA GLN A 233 25.60 4.79 17.43
C GLN A 233 24.26 5.16 16.78
N LYS A 234 23.61 4.20 16.11
CA LYS A 234 22.30 4.42 15.50
C LYS A 234 21.25 4.84 16.53
N ILE A 235 21.20 4.20 17.68
CA ILE A 235 20.27 4.54 18.77
C ILE A 235 20.53 5.95 19.31
N GLN A 236 21.81 6.30 19.52
CA GLN A 236 22.18 7.64 19.98
C GLN A 236 21.81 8.74 18.98
N ASP A 237 21.97 8.48 17.70
CA ASP A 237 21.57 9.41 16.64
C ASP A 237 20.04 9.56 16.62
N ASN A 238 19.29 8.46 16.74
CA ASN A 238 17.83 8.48 16.83
C ASN A 238 17.35 9.26 18.08
N GLU A 239 18.00 9.05 19.25
CA GLU A 239 17.69 9.78 20.48
C GLU A 239 17.97 11.29 20.33
N ARG A 240 19.09 11.65 19.69
CA ARG A 240 19.45 13.06 19.42
C ARG A 240 18.40 13.71 18.53
N ASP A 241 18.03 13.04 17.45
CA ASP A 241 17.01 13.52 16.52
C ASP A 241 15.66 13.68 17.21
N ARG A 242 15.22 12.70 18.00
CA ARG A 242 13.98 12.77 18.78
C ARG A 242 13.98 13.95 19.75
N LYS A 243 15.07 14.13 20.51
CA LYS A 243 15.20 15.25 21.46
C LYS A 243 15.21 16.61 20.74
N ALA A 244 15.86 16.72 19.61
CA ALA A 244 15.85 17.92 18.78
C ALA A 244 14.44 18.24 18.24
N ILE A 245 13.68 17.20 17.89
CA ILE A 245 12.32 17.31 17.37
C ILE A 245 11.30 17.61 18.49
N ALA A 246 11.48 17.06 19.70
CA ALA A 246 10.50 17.17 20.79
C ALA A 246 10.15 18.62 21.14
N GLY A 247 11.13 19.52 21.14
CA GLY A 247 10.92 20.96 21.36
C GLY A 247 10.07 21.60 20.25
N VAL A 248 10.34 21.24 19.00
CA VAL A 248 9.63 21.76 17.83
C VAL A 248 8.22 21.16 17.75
N THR A 249 8.08 19.86 18.01
CA THR A 249 6.79 19.16 18.02
C THR A 249 5.85 19.70 19.08
N LYS A 250 6.36 20.05 20.28
CA LYS A 250 5.56 20.66 21.34
C LYS A 250 4.98 22.00 20.89
N LEU A 251 5.81 22.86 20.30
CA LEU A 251 5.36 24.15 19.75
C LEU A 251 4.40 23.96 18.57
N ALA A 252 4.66 22.97 17.70
CA ALA A 252 3.79 22.64 16.57
C ALA A 252 2.44 22.07 17.04
N ARG A 253 2.42 21.19 18.06
CA ARG A 253 1.19 20.67 18.68
C ARG A 253 0.40 21.77 19.39
N GLU A 254 1.04 22.70 20.07
CA GLU A 254 0.35 23.85 20.67
C GLU A 254 -0.26 24.76 19.60
N ARG A 255 0.44 24.97 18.48
CA ARG A 255 -0.10 25.68 17.30
C ARG A 255 -1.23 24.89 16.64
N ALA A 256 -1.06 23.58 16.43
CA ALA A 256 -2.09 22.70 15.86
C ALA A 256 -3.31 22.58 16.77
N LYS A 257 -3.15 22.50 18.11
CA LYS A 257 -4.29 22.53 19.05
C LYS A 257 -5.02 23.85 19.01
N LYS A 258 -4.33 24.98 18.90
CA LYS A 258 -4.95 26.30 18.67
C LYS A 258 -5.64 26.39 17.30
N ALA A 259 -5.07 25.74 16.27
CA ALA A 259 -5.63 25.65 14.93
C ALA A 259 -6.73 24.57 14.80
N ASN A 260 -6.66 23.45 15.55
CA ASN A 260 -7.68 22.38 15.54
C ASN A 260 -9.04 22.80 16.12
N LEU A 261 -9.09 23.79 16.99
CA LEU A 261 -10.36 24.41 17.37
C LEU A 261 -11.04 25.12 16.16
N HIS A 262 -10.28 25.37 15.07
CA HIS A 262 -10.76 26.01 13.84
C HIS A 262 -10.00 25.50 12.60
N ASN A 263 -9.71 24.18 12.50
CA ASN A 263 -9.06 23.65 11.29
C ASN A 263 -10.02 23.73 10.10
N ARG A 264 -10.03 24.89 9.45
CA ARG A 264 -10.83 25.15 8.24
C ARG A 264 -10.44 24.26 7.06
N LYS A 265 -9.27 23.59 7.13
CA LYS A 265 -8.73 22.75 6.06
C LYS A 265 -9.24 21.31 6.09
N LEU A 266 -9.56 20.77 7.29
CA LEU A 266 -10.08 19.42 7.44
C LEU A 266 -11.61 19.44 7.52
N ARG A 267 -12.25 18.75 6.60
CA ARG A 267 -13.66 18.36 6.66
C ARG A 267 -13.72 16.89 6.99
N ASP A 268 -13.76 16.59 8.27
CA ASP A 268 -13.63 15.22 8.79
C ASP A 268 -14.85 14.33 8.46
N CYS A 269 -14.67 13.01 8.56
CA CYS A 269 -15.73 12.02 8.52
C CYS A 269 -16.05 11.51 9.92
N ARG A 270 -17.08 10.65 10.04
CA ARG A 270 -17.55 10.15 11.34
C ARG A 270 -16.86 8.84 11.75
N ILE A 271 -16.45 8.03 10.80
CA ILE A 271 -15.87 6.69 11.02
C ILE A 271 -14.40 6.74 10.62
N HIS A 272 -13.52 6.29 11.50
CA HIS A 272 -12.08 6.26 11.29
C HIS A 272 -11.54 4.82 11.38
N LEU A 273 -10.39 4.58 10.75
CA LEU A 273 -9.72 3.28 10.77
C LEU A 273 -9.35 2.85 12.20
N ASN A 274 -8.94 3.79 13.03
CA ASN A 274 -8.52 3.55 14.41
C ASN A 274 -9.68 3.49 15.43
N ASP A 275 -10.94 3.56 14.99
CA ASP A 275 -12.08 3.38 15.87
C ASP A 275 -12.15 1.95 16.41
N ALA A 276 -12.30 1.81 17.73
CA ALA A 276 -12.32 0.51 18.41
C ALA A 276 -13.54 -0.35 18.00
N LYS A 277 -14.66 0.30 17.66
CA LYS A 277 -15.92 -0.34 17.25
C LYS A 277 -16.45 0.43 16.04
N GLY A 278 -16.34 -0.13 14.87
CA GLY A 278 -16.89 0.48 13.66
C GLY A 278 -17.03 -0.56 12.56
N ASP A 279 -18.27 -0.84 12.17
CA ASP A 279 -18.53 -1.45 10.88
C ASP A 279 -18.09 -0.42 9.83
N ASN A 280 -17.47 -0.87 8.73
CA ASN A 280 -16.99 -0.05 7.61
C ASN A 280 -15.78 0.87 7.90
N LYS A 281 -15.00 0.66 8.97
CA LYS A 281 -13.76 1.43 9.22
C LYS A 281 -12.73 1.30 8.09
N GLU A 282 -12.72 0.16 7.40
CA GLU A 282 -11.87 -0.11 6.23
C GLU A 282 -12.25 0.74 4.99
N GLU A 283 -13.44 1.33 4.98
CA GLU A 283 -13.89 2.24 3.93
C GLU A 283 -13.46 3.69 4.19
N SER A 284 -12.92 3.98 5.39
CA SER A 284 -12.50 5.32 5.77
C SER A 284 -11.43 5.86 4.82
N SER A 285 -11.63 7.07 4.33
CA SER A 285 -10.73 7.72 3.37
C SER A 285 -10.62 9.22 3.59
N ILE A 286 -9.48 9.79 3.21
CA ILE A 286 -9.26 11.23 3.19
C ILE A 286 -8.78 11.67 1.81
N PHE A 287 -9.45 12.66 1.23
CA PHE A 287 -9.03 13.30 -0.01
C PHE A 287 -8.16 14.51 0.29
N ILE A 288 -6.93 14.50 -0.19
CA ILE A 288 -6.01 15.65 -0.14
C ILE A 288 -6.16 16.40 -1.46
N THR A 289 -6.68 17.62 -1.40
CA THR A 289 -7.05 18.40 -2.59
C THR A 289 -6.21 19.65 -2.74
N GLU A 290 -6.08 20.14 -3.96
CA GLU A 290 -5.51 21.44 -4.28
C GLU A 290 -6.55 22.53 -4.10
N GLY A 291 -6.40 23.35 -3.04
CA GLY A 291 -7.24 24.53 -2.83
C GLY A 291 -8.68 24.28 -2.42
N ASP A 292 -9.39 25.38 -2.19
CA ASP A 292 -10.74 25.36 -1.62
C ASP A 292 -11.83 25.02 -2.64
N SER A 293 -11.59 25.23 -3.94
CA SER A 293 -12.57 24.97 -5.00
C SER A 293 -12.85 23.46 -5.17
N ALA A 294 -11.78 22.68 -5.41
CA ALA A 294 -11.87 21.22 -5.50
C ALA A 294 -12.36 20.60 -4.18
N SER A 295 -11.82 21.10 -3.05
CA SER A 295 -12.28 20.72 -1.70
C SER A 295 -13.77 20.94 -1.50
N GLY A 296 -14.30 22.05 -1.98
CA GLY A 296 -15.73 22.41 -1.87
C GLY A 296 -16.64 21.44 -2.65
N SER A 297 -16.24 21.06 -3.86
CA SER A 297 -16.99 20.11 -4.70
C SER A 297 -17.03 18.72 -4.06
N ILE A 298 -15.87 18.19 -3.62
CA ILE A 298 -15.80 16.89 -2.94
C ILE A 298 -16.56 16.92 -1.62
N THR A 299 -16.41 17.97 -0.81
CA THR A 299 -17.10 18.11 0.49
C THR A 299 -18.61 18.02 0.37
N LYS A 300 -19.19 18.57 -0.71
CA LYS A 300 -20.64 18.52 -0.96
C LYS A 300 -21.12 17.17 -1.47
N SER A 301 -20.24 16.39 -2.05
CA SER A 301 -20.56 15.13 -2.76
C SER A 301 -20.22 13.88 -1.95
N ARG A 302 -19.35 13.99 -0.97
CA ARG A 302 -18.76 12.89 -0.21
C ARG A 302 -19.76 12.16 0.69
N ASP A 303 -19.47 10.92 1.02
CA ASP A 303 -20.09 10.27 2.17
C ASP A 303 -19.49 10.83 3.47
N VAL A 304 -20.33 11.51 4.24
CA VAL A 304 -19.93 12.13 5.52
C VAL A 304 -19.50 11.09 6.57
N ASN A 305 -19.93 9.84 6.41
CA ASN A 305 -19.57 8.80 7.37
C ASN A 305 -18.14 8.32 7.19
N THR A 306 -17.69 8.08 5.96
CA THR A 306 -16.42 7.41 5.66
C THR A 306 -15.40 8.26 4.90
N GLN A 307 -15.80 9.42 4.35
CA GLN A 307 -14.94 10.24 3.51
C GLN A 307 -14.66 11.60 4.15
N ALA A 308 -13.37 11.90 4.37
CA ALA A 308 -12.87 13.19 4.84
C ALA A 308 -12.20 13.97 3.69
N VAL A 309 -12.05 15.27 3.83
CA VAL A 309 -11.35 16.13 2.85
C VAL A 309 -10.38 17.04 3.57
N PHE A 310 -9.16 17.13 3.06
CA PHE A 310 -8.12 18.05 3.50
C PHE A 310 -7.69 18.95 2.34
N SER A 311 -7.79 20.28 2.53
CA SER A 311 -7.46 21.27 1.51
C SER A 311 -6.04 21.80 1.71
N LEU A 312 -5.16 21.63 0.70
CA LEU A 312 -3.84 22.26 0.66
C LEU A 312 -3.96 23.74 0.24
N ARG A 313 -3.03 24.57 0.70
CA ARG A 313 -2.85 25.95 0.22
C ARG A 313 -1.80 26.02 -0.87
N GLY A 314 -2.19 25.75 -2.11
CA GLY A 314 -1.28 25.74 -3.24
C GLY A 314 -0.27 24.58 -3.18
N LYS A 315 0.89 24.74 -3.84
CA LYS A 315 1.92 23.71 -3.89
C LYS A 315 2.60 23.52 -2.54
N PRO A 316 2.62 22.28 -1.98
CA PRO A 316 3.34 22.02 -0.75
C PRO A 316 4.86 22.16 -0.93
N LEU A 317 5.58 22.29 0.19
CA LEU A 317 7.03 22.35 0.20
C LEU A 317 7.63 21.06 -0.40
N ASN A 318 8.66 21.20 -1.25
CA ASN A 318 9.45 20.05 -1.65
C ASN A 318 10.23 19.52 -0.43
N SER A 319 9.81 18.36 0.05
CA SER A 319 10.35 17.75 1.26
C SER A 319 11.60 16.89 1.05
N PHE A 320 12.04 16.70 -0.21
CA PHE A 320 13.22 15.90 -0.52
C PHE A 320 14.49 16.49 0.12
N GLY A 321 15.24 15.66 0.83
CA GLY A 321 16.49 16.05 1.50
C GLY A 321 16.31 16.97 2.72
N LEU A 322 15.06 17.27 3.13
CA LEU A 322 14.78 18.03 4.34
C LEU A 322 14.78 17.14 5.57
N THR A 323 15.11 17.74 6.73
CA THR A 323 15.00 17.08 8.01
C THR A 323 13.54 17.09 8.51
N LYS A 324 13.21 16.13 9.37
CA LYS A 324 11.87 16.05 10.01
C LYS A 324 11.51 17.35 10.74
N LYS A 325 12.51 18.04 11.31
CA LYS A 325 12.34 19.34 11.96
C LYS A 325 11.72 20.38 11.02
N VAL A 326 12.29 20.55 9.83
CA VAL A 326 11.82 21.53 8.84
C VAL A 326 10.40 21.19 8.37
N VAL A 327 10.10 19.89 8.19
CA VAL A 327 8.77 19.41 7.80
C VAL A 327 7.73 19.68 8.88
N TYR A 328 8.08 19.50 10.18
CA TYR A 328 7.18 19.82 11.30
C TYR A 328 7.00 21.33 11.50
N GLU A 329 7.98 22.15 11.13
CA GLU A 329 7.84 23.61 11.13
C GLU A 329 6.93 24.13 10.00
N ASN A 330 6.76 23.35 8.92
CA ASN A 330 5.85 23.68 7.84
C ASN A 330 4.39 23.46 8.27
N GLU A 331 3.57 24.51 8.20
CA GLU A 331 2.19 24.51 8.68
C GLU A 331 1.32 23.46 7.94
N GLU A 332 1.47 23.35 6.60
CA GLU A 332 0.67 22.43 5.79
C GLU A 332 0.94 20.97 6.17
N PHE A 333 2.22 20.58 6.22
CA PHE A 333 2.59 19.22 6.59
C PHE A 333 2.28 18.90 8.06
N ASN A 334 2.40 19.87 8.95
CA ASN A 334 2.03 19.71 10.35
C ASN A 334 0.53 19.41 10.50
N LEU A 335 -0.31 20.22 9.87
CA LEU A 335 -1.77 20.04 9.90
C LEU A 335 -2.20 18.73 9.22
N LEU A 336 -1.50 18.31 8.16
CA LEU A 336 -1.77 17.04 7.47
C LEU A 336 -1.40 15.85 8.36
N GLN A 337 -0.22 15.88 9.00
CA GLN A 337 0.21 14.81 9.92
C GLN A 337 -0.77 14.67 11.09
N ALA A 338 -1.21 15.78 11.66
CA ALA A 338 -2.22 15.80 12.72
C ALA A 338 -3.58 15.27 12.23
N ALA A 339 -4.00 15.61 11.01
CA ALA A 339 -5.24 15.11 10.42
C ALA A 339 -5.20 13.59 10.21
N LEU A 340 -4.05 13.06 9.76
CA LEU A 340 -3.82 11.64 9.56
C LEU A 340 -3.53 10.87 10.87
N ASN A 341 -3.15 11.58 11.94
CA ASN A 341 -2.67 11.01 13.21
C ASN A 341 -1.44 10.11 13.05
N ILE A 342 -0.46 10.60 12.30
CA ILE A 342 0.78 9.86 11.98
C ILE A 342 2.03 10.53 12.58
N GLU A 343 1.88 11.45 13.51
CA GLU A 343 3.00 12.18 14.12
C GLU A 343 3.97 11.26 14.86
N ASP A 344 3.47 10.22 15.51
CA ASP A 344 4.22 9.25 16.28
C ASP A 344 4.35 7.88 15.57
N GLY A 345 4.04 7.80 14.28
CA GLY A 345 4.02 6.59 13.47
C GLY A 345 2.63 6.30 12.88
N ILE A 346 2.51 5.22 12.14
CA ILE A 346 1.27 4.91 11.41
C ILE A 346 0.27 4.03 12.18
N ASP A 347 0.64 3.55 13.37
CA ASP A 347 -0.24 2.65 14.15
C ASP A 347 -1.55 3.33 14.59
N GLY A 348 -1.55 4.66 14.64
CA GLY A 348 -2.72 5.48 14.94
C GLY A 348 -3.45 6.04 13.71
N LEU A 349 -3.14 5.55 12.51
CA LEU A 349 -3.70 6.08 11.26
C LEU A 349 -5.22 6.14 11.30
N ARG A 350 -5.78 7.32 10.96
CA ARG A 350 -7.22 7.57 11.04
C ARG A 350 -7.99 7.13 9.80
N TYR A 351 -7.36 7.07 8.64
CA TYR A 351 -8.04 6.76 7.38
C TYR A 351 -7.33 5.61 6.67
N ASN A 352 -8.09 4.61 6.26
CA ASN A 352 -7.54 3.46 5.53
C ASN A 352 -6.97 3.86 4.15
N LYS A 353 -7.59 4.86 3.50
CA LYS A 353 -7.14 5.35 2.20
C LYS A 353 -6.80 6.82 2.28
N VAL A 354 -5.55 7.16 1.97
CA VAL A 354 -5.05 8.53 1.81
C VAL A 354 -4.97 8.82 0.33
N ILE A 355 -5.90 9.62 -0.18
CA ILE A 355 -6.14 9.80 -1.61
C ILE A 355 -5.69 11.19 -2.02
N VAL A 356 -4.68 11.29 -2.88
CA VAL A 356 -4.26 12.55 -3.49
C VAL A 356 -5.19 12.85 -4.66
N ALA A 357 -5.98 13.91 -4.52
CA ALA A 357 -6.99 14.34 -5.49
C ALA A 357 -6.65 15.74 -6.00
N THR A 358 -5.94 15.80 -7.11
CA THR A 358 -5.47 17.04 -7.75
C THR A 358 -5.96 17.10 -9.19
N ASP A 359 -5.90 18.29 -9.76
CA ASP A 359 -6.24 18.52 -11.16
C ASP A 359 -5.39 17.67 -12.12
N ALA A 360 -5.89 17.43 -13.31
CA ALA A 360 -5.20 16.62 -14.33
C ALA A 360 -4.15 17.43 -15.12
N ASP A 361 -3.87 18.66 -14.72
CA ASP A 361 -2.89 19.55 -15.34
C ASP A 361 -1.47 19.37 -14.78
N VAL A 362 -0.51 20.15 -15.28
CA VAL A 362 0.89 20.08 -14.87
C VAL A 362 1.11 20.49 -13.42
N ASP A 363 0.30 21.40 -12.88
CA ASP A 363 0.37 21.86 -11.49
C ASP A 363 -0.13 20.76 -10.55
N GLY A 364 -1.24 20.14 -10.89
CA GLY A 364 -1.75 18.99 -10.15
C GLY A 364 -0.81 17.78 -10.18
N MET A 365 -0.15 17.49 -11.31
CA MET A 365 0.89 16.46 -11.38
C MET A 365 2.08 16.80 -10.47
N HIS A 366 2.49 18.06 -10.41
CA HIS A 366 3.56 18.50 -9.50
C HIS A 366 3.17 18.32 -8.03
N ILE A 367 1.95 18.69 -7.65
CA ILE A 367 1.44 18.48 -6.28
C ILE A 367 1.41 17.00 -5.92
N ARG A 368 0.98 16.11 -6.84
CA ARG A 368 1.05 14.65 -6.64
C ARG A 368 2.46 14.21 -6.32
N LEU A 369 3.44 14.64 -7.12
CA LEU A 369 4.83 14.27 -6.92
C LEU A 369 5.37 14.80 -5.58
N LEU A 370 5.05 16.03 -5.18
CA LEU A 370 5.43 16.60 -3.88
C LEU A 370 4.84 15.81 -2.71
N MET A 371 3.56 15.40 -2.81
CA MET A 371 2.90 14.60 -1.78
C MET A 371 3.45 13.18 -1.70
N ILE A 372 3.70 12.53 -2.84
CA ILE A 372 4.33 11.21 -2.89
C ILE A 372 5.74 11.28 -2.29
N THR A 373 6.52 12.31 -2.62
CA THR A 373 7.86 12.54 -2.05
C THR A 373 7.80 12.65 -0.52
N PHE A 374 6.84 13.41 0.00
CA PHE A 374 6.62 13.54 1.44
C PHE A 374 6.33 12.19 2.11
N PHE A 375 5.40 11.40 1.55
CA PHE A 375 5.07 10.09 2.10
C PHE A 375 6.23 9.10 1.99
N LEU A 376 6.92 9.04 0.85
CA LEU A 376 8.06 8.13 0.66
C LEU A 376 9.23 8.45 1.58
N GLN A 377 9.49 9.72 1.84
CA GLN A 377 10.63 10.13 2.65
C GLN A 377 10.38 10.03 4.16
N PHE A 378 9.17 10.38 4.63
CA PHE A 378 8.89 10.48 6.06
C PHE A 378 7.96 9.39 6.59
N PHE A 379 7.15 8.78 5.72
CA PHE A 379 6.15 7.77 6.07
C PHE A 379 6.11 6.63 5.04
N PRO A 380 7.25 6.01 4.69
CA PRO A 380 7.30 4.98 3.65
C PRO A 380 6.39 3.79 3.94
N GLU A 381 6.10 3.51 5.21
CA GLU A 381 5.19 2.45 5.61
C GLU A 381 3.74 2.69 5.15
N LEU A 382 3.29 3.94 5.03
CA LEU A 382 1.97 4.24 4.46
C LEU A 382 1.86 3.74 3.01
N VAL A 383 2.95 3.90 2.24
CA VAL A 383 3.01 3.43 0.86
C VAL A 383 3.15 1.90 0.82
N LYS A 384 4.07 1.33 1.60
CA LYS A 384 4.31 -0.13 1.65
C LYS A 384 3.09 -0.91 2.11
N LYS A 385 2.33 -0.39 3.07
CA LYS A 385 1.08 -1.00 3.55
C LYS A 385 -0.13 -0.70 2.65
N GLY A 386 0.06 0.03 1.56
CA GLY A 386 -0.95 0.25 0.54
C GLY A 386 -2.03 1.26 0.91
N HIS A 387 -1.72 2.23 1.77
CA HIS A 387 -2.69 3.27 2.19
C HIS A 387 -2.72 4.49 1.27
N VAL A 388 -1.73 4.69 0.38
CA VAL A 388 -1.63 5.90 -0.46
C VAL A 388 -2.16 5.63 -1.85
N TYR A 389 -3.05 6.52 -2.31
CA TYR A 389 -3.72 6.42 -3.62
C TYR A 389 -3.73 7.75 -4.35
N ILE A 390 -3.83 7.68 -5.66
CA ILE A 390 -4.10 8.82 -6.55
C ILE A 390 -5.52 8.65 -7.09
N LEU A 391 -6.33 9.71 -6.98
CA LEU A 391 -7.65 9.74 -7.61
C LEU A 391 -7.49 9.92 -9.12
N GLN A 392 -8.00 8.98 -9.90
CA GLN A 392 -8.18 9.18 -11.32
C GLN A 392 -9.44 10.00 -11.56
N THR A 393 -9.28 11.15 -12.22
CA THR A 393 -10.37 12.05 -12.56
C THR A 393 -10.65 12.00 -14.06
N PRO A 394 -11.90 12.10 -14.50
CA PRO A 394 -12.21 12.08 -15.92
C PRO A 394 -11.60 13.30 -16.62
N LEU A 395 -11.06 13.07 -17.82
CA LEU A 395 -10.53 14.13 -18.70
C LEU A 395 -11.63 14.70 -19.59
N PHE A 396 -12.64 13.87 -19.93
CA PHE A 396 -13.70 14.26 -20.83
C PHE A 396 -15.07 13.79 -20.32
N ARG A 397 -16.07 14.60 -20.62
CA ARG A 397 -17.48 14.25 -20.50
C ARG A 397 -18.08 14.22 -21.91
N VAL A 398 -18.65 13.08 -22.30
CA VAL A 398 -19.39 12.89 -23.55
C VAL A 398 -20.84 12.65 -23.19
N ARG A 399 -21.75 13.48 -23.69
CA ARG A 399 -23.18 13.32 -23.40
C ARG A 399 -24.06 13.53 -24.63
N ASN A 400 -25.19 12.83 -24.68
CA ASN A 400 -26.19 13.06 -25.69
C ASN A 400 -27.59 12.88 -25.13
N ARG A 401 -28.59 13.50 -25.77
CA ARG A 401 -30.00 13.34 -25.40
C ARG A 401 -30.47 11.91 -25.68
N LYS A 402 -31.18 11.28 -24.74
CA LYS A 402 -31.73 9.92 -24.86
C LYS A 402 -32.51 9.69 -26.17
N LYS A 403 -33.21 10.72 -26.62
CA LYS A 403 -34.01 10.69 -27.87
C LYS A 403 -33.14 10.56 -29.13
N ARG A 404 -31.85 10.91 -29.08
CA ARG A 404 -30.93 10.85 -30.23
C ARG A 404 -30.12 9.55 -30.29
N ILE A 405 -30.05 8.81 -29.19
CA ILE A 405 -29.24 7.60 -29.07
C ILE A 405 -30.03 6.40 -29.61
N LYS A 406 -29.34 5.46 -30.24
CA LYS A 406 -29.96 4.20 -30.76
C LYS A 406 -30.59 3.43 -29.58
N LYS A 407 -31.80 2.90 -29.78
CA LYS A 407 -32.58 2.20 -28.74
C LYS A 407 -31.84 1.03 -28.08
N GLU A 408 -30.98 0.34 -28.84
CA GLU A 408 -30.18 -0.80 -28.37
C GLU A 408 -29.12 -0.35 -27.39
N VAL A 409 -28.35 0.71 -27.72
CA VAL A 409 -27.34 1.32 -26.90
C VAL A 409 -27.96 1.96 -25.63
N LEU A 410 -29.11 2.60 -25.80
CA LEU A 410 -29.85 3.18 -24.68
C LEU A 410 -30.26 2.12 -23.66
N LYS A 411 -30.76 0.96 -24.13
CA LYS A 411 -31.10 -0.17 -23.23
C LYS A 411 -29.88 -0.72 -22.50
N GLU A 412 -28.71 -0.81 -23.16
CA GLU A 412 -27.46 -1.25 -22.55
C GLU A 412 -27.02 -0.30 -21.45
N LEU A 413 -27.03 1.01 -21.73
CA LEU A 413 -26.53 2.05 -20.81
C LEU A 413 -27.47 2.38 -19.65
N THR A 414 -28.75 2.00 -19.74
CA THR A 414 -29.78 2.27 -18.71
C THR A 414 -30.16 1.06 -17.88
N LYS A 415 -29.54 -0.12 -18.14
CA LYS A 415 -29.93 -1.40 -17.51
C LYS A 415 -29.84 -1.38 -15.98
N ASP A 416 -28.91 -0.58 -15.42
CA ASP A 416 -28.60 -0.54 -13.99
C ASP A 416 -28.73 0.86 -13.35
N LYS A 417 -29.33 1.84 -14.05
CA LYS A 417 -29.43 3.21 -13.55
C LYS A 417 -30.85 3.75 -13.67
N ASP A 418 -31.40 4.10 -12.53
CA ASP A 418 -32.65 4.88 -12.42
C ASP A 418 -32.39 6.36 -12.80
N ASP A 419 -31.87 6.55 -14.02
CA ASP A 419 -31.54 7.87 -14.53
C ASP A 419 -32.79 8.53 -15.14
N LYS A 420 -33.39 9.42 -14.36
CA LYS A 420 -34.60 10.19 -14.74
C LYS A 420 -34.29 11.39 -15.65
N GLY A 421 -33.02 11.64 -15.97
CA GLY A 421 -32.59 12.76 -16.80
C GLY A 421 -32.83 12.55 -18.30
N ASP A 422 -32.82 13.63 -19.08
CA ASP A 422 -32.99 13.61 -20.54
C ASP A 422 -31.72 13.22 -21.32
N PHE A 423 -30.56 13.17 -20.62
CA PHE A 423 -29.26 12.91 -21.20
C PHE A 423 -28.66 11.60 -20.69
N ILE A 424 -27.89 10.94 -21.54
CA ILE A 424 -26.91 9.93 -21.14
C ILE A 424 -25.55 10.60 -21.14
N THR A 425 -24.81 10.42 -20.05
CA THR A 425 -23.47 10.99 -19.84
C THR A 425 -22.48 9.87 -19.62
N LEU A 426 -21.37 9.87 -20.38
CA LEU A 426 -20.22 9.01 -20.19
C LEU A 426 -19.01 9.86 -19.81
N TYR A 427 -18.30 9.43 -18.79
CA TYR A 427 -17.05 10.07 -18.34
C TYR A 427 -15.88 9.24 -18.82
N CYS A 428 -14.91 9.91 -19.43
CA CYS A 428 -13.80 9.27 -20.11
C CYS A 428 -12.47 9.73 -19.49
N TYR A 429 -11.59 8.79 -19.20
CA TYR A 429 -10.32 8.99 -18.53
C TYR A 429 -9.12 8.96 -19.50
N SER A 430 -9.39 8.67 -20.77
CA SER A 430 -8.42 8.71 -21.85
C SER A 430 -9.07 9.16 -23.16
N GLU A 431 -8.25 9.49 -24.14
CA GLU A 431 -8.74 9.79 -25.50
C GLU A 431 -9.37 8.58 -26.18
N GLU A 432 -8.88 7.37 -25.89
CA GLU A 432 -9.49 6.14 -26.40
C GLU A 432 -10.90 5.94 -25.83
N GLU A 433 -11.08 6.15 -24.52
CA GLU A 433 -12.40 6.08 -23.89
C GLU A 433 -13.33 7.15 -24.47
N ARG A 434 -12.81 8.37 -24.69
CA ARG A 434 -13.58 9.45 -25.36
C ARG A 434 -14.07 9.03 -26.73
N ASN A 435 -13.18 8.50 -27.59
CA ASN A 435 -13.53 8.12 -28.95
C ASN A 435 -14.59 7.01 -28.97
N LYS A 436 -14.45 5.99 -28.11
CA LYS A 436 -15.45 4.94 -27.91
C LYS A 436 -16.80 5.50 -27.41
N ALA A 437 -16.76 6.49 -26.52
CA ALA A 437 -17.97 7.15 -26.03
C ALA A 437 -18.67 7.98 -27.11
N ILE A 438 -17.90 8.66 -27.98
CA ILE A 438 -18.45 9.39 -29.15
C ILE A 438 -19.20 8.43 -30.09
N GLU A 439 -18.59 7.30 -30.42
CA GLU A 439 -19.21 6.26 -31.25
C GLU A 439 -20.51 5.73 -30.62
N LYS A 440 -20.47 5.40 -29.32
CA LYS A 440 -21.62 4.88 -28.58
C LYS A 440 -22.77 5.88 -28.49
N LEU A 441 -22.47 7.15 -28.28
CA LEU A 441 -23.49 8.18 -28.14
C LEU A 441 -23.82 8.93 -29.44
N SER A 442 -23.38 8.46 -30.59
CA SER A 442 -23.69 9.07 -31.88
C SER A 442 -25.20 9.04 -32.17
N PRO A 443 -25.73 9.97 -33.02
CA PRO A 443 -25.00 11.03 -33.69
C PRO A 443 -24.78 12.27 -32.82
N ASP A 444 -23.70 12.98 -33.10
CA ASP A 444 -23.40 14.34 -32.64
C ASP A 444 -23.51 14.55 -31.11
N PRO A 445 -22.71 13.83 -30.31
CA PRO A 445 -22.67 14.03 -28.84
C PRO A 445 -21.93 15.32 -28.46
N GLU A 446 -22.38 15.93 -27.38
CA GLU A 446 -21.67 17.05 -26.75
C GLU A 446 -20.43 16.55 -26.00
N ILE A 447 -19.27 17.14 -26.26
CA ILE A 447 -18.01 16.80 -25.65
C ILE A 447 -17.54 17.98 -24.80
N THR A 448 -17.22 17.74 -23.53
CA THR A 448 -16.60 18.72 -22.63
C THR A 448 -15.27 18.17 -22.14
N ARG A 449 -14.19 18.97 -22.21
CA ARG A 449 -12.91 18.63 -21.59
C ARG A 449 -12.84 19.31 -20.22
N PHE A 450 -12.53 18.55 -19.19
CA PHE A 450 -12.28 19.07 -17.85
C PHE A 450 -10.79 19.47 -17.73
N LYS A 451 -10.54 20.68 -17.27
CA LYS A 451 -9.19 21.18 -16.98
C LYS A 451 -8.82 20.99 -15.52
N GLY A 452 -9.82 21.09 -14.62
CA GLY A 452 -9.62 20.94 -13.18
C GLY A 452 -10.84 20.39 -12.45
N LEU A 453 -10.63 19.89 -11.22
CA LEU A 453 -11.66 19.32 -10.36
C LEU A 453 -12.75 20.35 -10.00
N GLY A 454 -12.39 21.63 -9.98
CA GLY A 454 -13.32 22.72 -9.68
C GLY A 454 -14.38 22.95 -10.75
N GLU A 455 -14.17 22.44 -11.97
CA GLU A 455 -15.12 22.52 -13.09
C GLU A 455 -16.21 21.45 -13.03
N ILE A 456 -15.99 20.41 -12.21
CA ILE A 456 -16.94 19.31 -12.03
C ILE A 456 -17.95 19.71 -10.94
N SER A 457 -19.23 19.68 -11.30
CA SER A 457 -20.28 20.00 -10.32
C SER A 457 -20.33 18.95 -9.19
N PRO A 458 -20.78 19.32 -7.98
CA PRO A 458 -20.89 18.37 -6.88
C PRO A 458 -21.77 17.14 -7.20
N ASP A 459 -22.81 17.31 -7.99
CA ASP A 459 -23.69 16.19 -8.38
C ASP A 459 -23.01 15.23 -9.36
N GLU A 460 -22.12 15.72 -10.22
CA GLU A 460 -21.28 14.89 -11.09
C GLU A 460 -20.20 14.20 -10.27
N PHE A 461 -19.62 14.88 -9.27
CA PHE A 461 -18.56 14.32 -8.43
C PHE A 461 -18.97 13.03 -7.70
N LYS A 462 -20.23 12.89 -7.32
CA LYS A 462 -20.77 11.67 -6.71
C LYS A 462 -20.47 10.41 -7.54
N ASN A 463 -20.40 10.55 -8.87
CA ASN A 463 -20.10 9.44 -9.75
C ASN A 463 -18.62 9.01 -9.73
N PHE A 464 -17.72 9.85 -9.20
CA PHE A 464 -16.27 9.60 -9.21
C PHE A 464 -15.70 9.21 -7.87
N ILE A 465 -16.39 9.55 -6.77
CA ILE A 465 -15.96 9.25 -5.41
C ILE A 465 -16.86 8.26 -4.68
N GLY A 466 -17.88 7.73 -5.39
CA GLY A 466 -18.79 6.67 -4.93
C GLY A 466 -18.23 5.26 -5.11
N PRO A 467 -19.10 4.24 -5.23
CA PRO A 467 -18.69 2.84 -5.38
C PRO A 467 -17.80 2.58 -6.60
N ASP A 468 -17.95 3.36 -7.67
CA ASP A 468 -17.18 3.22 -8.91
C ASP A 468 -15.90 4.08 -8.93
N ILE A 469 -15.42 4.53 -7.77
CA ILE A 469 -14.21 5.34 -7.65
C ILE A 469 -13.01 4.64 -8.30
N ARG A 470 -12.30 5.35 -9.18
CA ARG A 470 -11.06 4.86 -9.78
C ARG A 470 -9.87 5.38 -8.99
N LEU A 471 -9.19 4.48 -8.30
CA LEU A 471 -8.00 4.76 -7.51
C LEU A 471 -6.80 4.01 -8.08
N GLU A 472 -5.70 4.74 -8.22
CA GLU A 472 -4.40 4.16 -8.52
C GLU A 472 -3.59 4.08 -7.23
N GLN A 473 -3.29 2.87 -6.79
CA GLN A 473 -2.49 2.65 -5.58
C GLN A 473 -1.03 2.97 -5.85
N VAL A 474 -0.42 3.77 -4.98
CA VAL A 474 1.02 4.02 -5.03
C VAL A 474 1.73 2.79 -4.47
N THR A 475 2.48 2.10 -5.31
CA THR A 475 3.22 0.88 -4.96
C THR A 475 4.71 1.08 -5.14
N LEU A 476 5.51 0.35 -4.35
CA LEU A 476 6.96 0.29 -4.47
C LEU A 476 7.35 -1.11 -4.93
N LYS A 477 8.14 -1.18 -6.00
CA LYS A 477 8.77 -2.43 -6.47
C LYS A 477 10.23 -2.43 -6.04
N LYS A 478 10.82 -3.61 -5.83
CA LYS A 478 12.25 -3.77 -5.49
C LYS A 478 13.18 -3.13 -6.54
N THR A 479 12.79 -3.21 -7.81
CA THR A 479 13.52 -2.60 -8.93
C THR A 479 13.48 -1.08 -8.93
N ASP A 480 12.60 -0.49 -8.13
CA ASP A 480 12.47 0.96 -8.07
C ASP A 480 13.60 1.53 -7.22
N GLN A 481 14.55 2.16 -7.87
CA GLN A 481 15.60 2.94 -7.23
C GLN A 481 15.01 4.25 -6.67
N VAL A 482 14.15 4.12 -5.66
CA VAL A 482 13.32 5.22 -5.12
C VAL A 482 14.16 6.44 -4.75
N LYS A 483 15.32 6.21 -4.12
CA LYS A 483 16.21 7.32 -3.72
C LYS A 483 16.77 8.04 -4.95
N GLU A 484 17.22 7.32 -5.95
CA GLU A 484 17.76 7.89 -7.18
C GLU A 484 16.68 8.61 -8.00
N LEU A 485 15.48 8.02 -8.08
CA LEU A 485 14.33 8.65 -8.72
C LEU A 485 13.91 9.95 -8.02
N LEU A 486 13.84 9.93 -6.68
CA LEU A 486 13.53 11.12 -5.91
C LEU A 486 14.64 12.18 -6.04
N GLU A 487 15.91 11.79 -6.04
CA GLU A 487 17.03 12.70 -6.26
C GLU A 487 16.99 13.29 -7.67
N TYR A 488 16.69 12.47 -8.67
CA TYR A 488 16.55 12.92 -10.04
C TYR A 488 15.40 13.91 -10.22
N TYR A 489 14.18 13.58 -9.75
CA TYR A 489 13.00 14.43 -9.97
C TYR A 489 12.87 15.58 -8.97
N MET A 490 13.28 15.42 -7.72
CA MET A 490 13.04 16.34 -6.61
C MET A 490 14.32 16.96 -6.05
N GLY A 491 15.48 16.44 -6.41
CA GLY A 491 16.79 16.93 -6.00
C GLY A 491 17.21 18.22 -6.73
N LYS A 492 18.44 18.66 -6.47
CA LYS A 492 19.02 19.89 -7.05
C LYS A 492 19.57 19.71 -8.47
N ASN A 493 19.48 18.50 -9.03
CA ASN A 493 20.00 18.17 -10.36
C ASN A 493 19.12 18.75 -11.48
N THR A 494 19.27 20.03 -11.76
CA THR A 494 18.46 20.73 -12.78
C THR A 494 18.96 20.46 -14.20
N MET A 495 20.26 20.23 -14.40
CA MET A 495 20.84 20.10 -15.75
C MET A 495 20.42 18.79 -16.43
N GLU A 496 20.44 17.65 -15.73
CA GLU A 496 20.01 16.38 -16.31
C GLU A 496 18.52 16.38 -16.65
N ARG A 497 17.68 16.99 -15.80
CA ARG A 497 16.25 17.17 -16.10
C ARG A 497 16.02 18.07 -17.30
N GLN A 498 16.80 19.14 -17.43
CA GLN A 498 16.73 20.03 -18.58
C GLN A 498 17.10 19.29 -19.87
N ASN A 499 18.19 18.51 -19.83
CA ASN A 499 18.61 17.69 -20.96
C ASN A 499 17.55 16.64 -21.33
N PHE A 500 16.93 15.99 -20.32
CA PHE A 500 15.85 15.04 -20.55
C PHE A 500 14.66 15.71 -21.24
N ILE A 501 14.23 16.89 -20.78
CA ILE A 501 13.14 17.65 -21.40
C ILE A 501 13.47 17.99 -22.85
N ILE A 502 14.69 18.50 -23.10
CA ILE A 502 15.14 18.90 -24.47
C ILE A 502 15.15 17.66 -25.38
N ASN A 503 15.66 16.53 -24.91
CA ASN A 503 15.80 15.31 -25.71
C ASN A 503 14.46 14.59 -25.98
N ASN A 504 13.46 14.84 -25.15
CA ASN A 504 12.13 14.20 -25.26
C ASN A 504 11.02 15.20 -25.60
N LEU A 505 11.38 16.44 -25.97
CA LEU A 505 10.41 17.45 -26.35
C LEU A 505 9.76 17.04 -27.69
N VAL A 506 8.48 16.69 -27.64
CA VAL A 506 7.66 16.53 -28.84
C VAL A 506 7.01 17.88 -29.12
N ILE A 507 7.44 18.53 -30.18
CA ILE A 507 6.79 19.75 -30.67
C ILE A 507 5.53 19.28 -31.41
N GLU A 508 4.35 19.54 -30.85
CA GLU A 508 3.12 19.47 -31.65
C GLU A 508 3.24 20.53 -32.74
N GLU A 509 3.38 20.13 -34.00
CA GLU A 509 3.21 21.04 -35.12
C GLU A 509 1.79 21.58 -35.01
N ASP A 510 1.65 22.91 -34.86
CA ASP A 510 0.38 23.59 -34.96
C ASP A 510 -0.25 23.19 -36.30
N LYS A 511 -1.31 22.36 -36.26
CA LYS A 511 -2.13 22.15 -37.44
C LYS A 511 -2.69 23.50 -37.79
N PRO A 512 -2.47 24.01 -39.04
CA PRO A 512 -3.08 25.26 -39.44
C PRO A 512 -4.58 25.16 -39.18
N GLU A 513 -5.16 26.16 -38.52
CA GLU A 513 -6.59 26.31 -38.36
C GLU A 513 -7.22 26.21 -39.77
N GLU A 514 -7.96 25.15 -40.02
CA GLU A 514 -8.78 25.07 -41.24
C GLU A 514 -9.75 26.26 -41.21
N ASP A 515 -9.58 27.18 -42.17
CA ASP A 515 -10.40 28.37 -42.36
C ASP A 515 -11.89 28.01 -42.21
N ILE A 516 -12.51 28.55 -41.18
CA ILE A 516 -13.97 28.52 -41.02
C ILE A 516 -14.51 29.43 -42.12
N VAL A 517 -14.91 28.84 -43.22
CA VAL A 517 -15.65 29.53 -44.27
C VAL A 517 -17.04 29.88 -43.73
N TYR A 518 -17.22 31.13 -43.35
CA TYR A 518 -18.55 31.69 -43.12
C TYR A 518 -19.23 31.81 -44.49
N THR A 519 -20.17 30.94 -44.77
CA THR A 519 -21.13 31.19 -45.86
C THR A 519 -22.20 32.14 -45.34
N GLU A 520 -22.34 33.28 -46.01
CA GLU A 520 -23.36 34.32 -45.82
C GLU A 520 -24.81 33.74 -45.87
#